data_ad24704b97b1832497227e609d003901
#
_entry.id   ad24704b97b1832497227e609d003901
#
_cell.length_a   1.000
_cell.length_b   1.000
_cell.length_c   1.000
_cell.angle_alpha   90.00
_cell.angle_beta   90.00
_cell.angle_gamma   90.00
#
_symmetry.space_group_name_H-M   'P 1'
#
loop_
_entity.id
_entity.type
_entity.pdbx_description
1 polymer ?
#
loop_
_entity_poly.entity_id
_entity_poly.type
_entity_poly.pdbx_seq_one_letter_code
_entity_poly.pdbx_strand_id
1 'polypeptide(L)'
;MQSPTRIIQHLKTRILVLTPLRFLTSTSPNGPFTYSHVESNIPNVVTATTGDQSVFVDDNGQAYLIFSNSNGRTHLYVAPIRASDSLHIEPATEVYTSTNGGREGNVMFKHNGYYYMLSSDLHGWNASHTYFIKSTNIMGPYSSESVMSGTNSDFSHVTQTGLAVTVTGSSGSFVVFGGDRWSDFAGNGIGYNQWIPISFSGSTPYFNSLSQWSIDVANGTWSVGAGNNYVLNPSFEADRVAQTALAGWANWDNLPSAEANANVSGGQTGRWAMTQYFASAYNASMYQNIIVPNGTYTLKAWVKSSGGQTTAHLYAKNFGGTEKTIAINSSIGNWTQMTISNIQVTNGSIQVGVFQSPMLEIGSERMIFLWLKINSKTGSPLKSPIMRLF
;
A
#
# COMPACT_ATOMS: atom_id res chain seq x y z
N MET A 1 -11.51 -8.01 -14.77
CA MET A 1 -11.87 -9.35 -14.26
C MET A 1 -12.18 -9.21 -12.78
N GLN A 2 -13.39 -9.52 -12.36
CA GLN A 2 -13.76 -9.49 -10.94
C GLN A 2 -13.11 -10.70 -10.26
N SER A 3 -12.59 -10.51 -9.05
CA SER A 3 -12.03 -11.58 -8.21
C SER A 3 -13.03 -12.74 -8.10
N PRO A 4 -12.60 -14.01 -8.19
CA PRO A 4 -13.48 -15.18 -7.98
C PRO A 4 -14.23 -15.17 -6.66
N THR A 5 -13.71 -14.44 -5.66
CA THR A 5 -14.30 -14.30 -4.33
C THR A 5 -15.63 -13.54 -4.31
N ARG A 6 -15.92 -12.69 -5.29
CA ARG A 6 -17.17 -11.90 -5.34
C ARG A 6 -18.40 -12.66 -5.88
N ILE A 7 -18.21 -13.76 -6.56
CA ILE A 7 -19.35 -14.56 -7.09
C ILE A 7 -20.16 -15.20 -5.95
N ILE A 8 -19.58 -15.30 -4.75
CA ILE A 8 -20.19 -15.98 -3.59
C ILE A 8 -21.08 -15.03 -2.74
N GLN A 9 -21.03 -13.70 -2.91
CA GLN A 9 -21.58 -12.74 -1.93
C GLN A 9 -22.87 -12.01 -2.30
N HIS A 10 -23.57 -12.28 -3.36
CA HIS A 10 -24.79 -11.53 -3.70
C HIS A 10 -26.09 -12.30 -3.53
N LEU A 11 -26.59 -12.36 -2.28
CA LEU A 11 -28.02 -12.46 -2.00
C LEU A 11 -28.33 -11.80 -0.64
N LYS A 12 -29.01 -10.65 -0.69
CA LYS A 12 -29.45 -9.91 0.50
C LYS A 12 -30.67 -10.60 1.13
N THR A 13 -30.54 -11.09 2.34
CA THR A 13 -31.63 -11.16 3.32
C THR A 13 -31.01 -11.17 4.72
N ARG A 14 -31.47 -10.30 5.62
CA ARG A 14 -31.02 -10.19 7.00
C ARG A 14 -31.39 -11.43 7.80
N ILE A 15 -30.44 -12.30 8.02
CA ILE A 15 -30.43 -13.32 9.07
C ILE A 15 -29.01 -13.34 9.59
N LEU A 16 -28.83 -13.55 10.90
CA LEU A 16 -27.54 -13.72 11.58
C LEU A 16 -26.63 -14.61 10.73
N VAL A 17 -25.68 -14.00 10.00
CA VAL A 17 -25.02 -14.65 8.88
C VAL A 17 -23.78 -15.33 9.37
N LEU A 18 -23.93 -16.56 9.77
CA LEU A 18 -22.91 -17.56 9.49
C LEU A 18 -22.84 -17.65 7.96
N THR A 19 -21.78 -17.20 7.32
CA THR A 19 -21.64 -17.27 5.87
C THR A 19 -21.14 -18.66 5.46
N PRO A 20 -22.06 -19.61 5.20
CA PRO A 20 -21.66 -20.91 4.71
C PRO A 20 -21.04 -20.80 3.32
N LEU A 21 -20.09 -21.68 3.01
CA LEU A 21 -19.55 -21.81 1.68
C LEU A 21 -20.60 -22.37 0.73
N ARG A 22 -20.79 -21.73 -0.41
CA ARG A 22 -21.68 -22.19 -1.47
C ARG A 22 -20.87 -22.62 -2.67
N PHE A 23 -21.09 -23.83 -3.12
CA PHE A 23 -20.43 -24.37 -4.30
C PHE A 23 -21.35 -24.29 -5.51
N LEU A 24 -20.77 -23.77 -6.59
CA LEU A 24 -21.41 -23.66 -7.88
C LEU A 24 -20.44 -24.20 -8.94
N THR A 25 -20.99 -24.82 -9.98
CA THR A 25 -20.21 -25.36 -11.11
C THR A 25 -20.58 -24.66 -12.40
N SER A 26 -19.61 -24.54 -13.29
CA SER A 26 -19.82 -24.05 -14.66
C SER A 26 -18.77 -24.64 -15.59
N THR A 27 -19.11 -24.79 -16.85
CA THR A 27 -18.17 -25.17 -17.93
C THR A 27 -17.43 -23.96 -18.50
N SER A 28 -17.77 -22.75 -18.07
CA SER A 28 -17.17 -21.49 -18.51
C SER A 28 -16.96 -20.53 -17.35
N PRO A 29 -15.84 -19.75 -17.30
CA PRO A 29 -15.62 -18.73 -16.28
C PRO A 29 -16.72 -17.66 -16.20
N ASN A 30 -17.45 -17.46 -17.31
CA ASN A 30 -18.54 -16.48 -17.42
C ASN A 30 -19.91 -17.06 -17.08
N GLY A 31 -19.99 -18.33 -16.66
CA GLY A 31 -21.23 -19.04 -16.41
C GLY A 31 -21.90 -19.60 -17.67
N PRO A 32 -23.18 -20.00 -17.61
CA PRO A 32 -24.02 -19.96 -16.41
C PRO A 32 -23.50 -20.86 -15.31
N PHE A 33 -23.72 -20.48 -14.04
CA PHE A 33 -23.34 -21.26 -12.88
C PHE A 33 -24.53 -22.06 -12.35
N THR A 34 -24.33 -23.34 -12.10
CA THR A 34 -25.31 -24.23 -11.48
C THR A 34 -24.96 -24.44 -10.01
N TYR A 35 -25.92 -24.22 -9.14
CA TYR A 35 -25.79 -24.49 -7.71
C TYR A 35 -25.57 -26.00 -7.46
N SER A 36 -24.59 -26.32 -6.62
CA SER A 36 -24.30 -27.68 -6.17
C SER A 36 -24.81 -27.88 -4.75
N HIS A 37 -24.16 -27.28 -3.76
CA HIS A 37 -24.52 -27.46 -2.34
C HIS A 37 -23.94 -26.34 -1.47
N VAL A 38 -24.23 -26.42 -0.16
CA VAL A 38 -23.71 -25.57 0.89
C VAL A 38 -22.93 -26.40 1.89
N GLU A 39 -21.74 -25.89 2.27
CA GLU A 39 -21.03 -26.34 3.48
C GLU A 39 -21.20 -25.30 4.58
N SER A 40 -21.93 -25.65 5.63
CA SER A 40 -22.22 -24.75 6.75
C SER A 40 -21.19 -24.83 7.86
N ASN A 41 -20.28 -25.77 7.78
CA ASN A 41 -19.26 -26.04 8.79
C ASN A 41 -17.99 -26.55 8.12
N ILE A 42 -16.89 -25.84 8.30
CA ILE A 42 -15.57 -26.31 7.91
C ILE A 42 -14.93 -26.96 9.13
N PRO A 43 -14.53 -28.26 9.06
CA PRO A 43 -13.90 -28.94 10.19
C PRO A 43 -12.64 -28.20 10.68
N ASN A 44 -12.43 -28.18 11.98
CA ASN A 44 -11.30 -27.55 12.70
C ASN A 44 -11.26 -26.02 12.66
N VAL A 45 -12.34 -25.34 12.28
CA VAL A 45 -12.43 -23.88 12.32
C VAL A 45 -13.19 -23.44 13.57
N VAL A 46 -12.61 -22.53 14.36
CA VAL A 46 -13.17 -22.10 15.65
C VAL A 46 -14.57 -21.48 15.58
N THR A 47 -14.94 -20.93 14.43
CA THR A 47 -16.26 -20.32 14.19
C THR A 47 -17.11 -21.08 13.17
N ALA A 48 -16.68 -22.28 12.78
CA ALA A 48 -17.30 -23.13 11.77
C ALA A 48 -17.31 -22.56 10.34
N THR A 49 -17.19 -21.24 10.16
CA THR A 49 -17.27 -20.56 8.85
C THR A 49 -16.14 -19.56 8.65
N THR A 50 -16.04 -19.05 7.42
CA THR A 50 -14.95 -18.16 6.98
C THR A 50 -15.31 -16.68 7.11
N GLY A 51 -14.27 -15.84 7.33
CA GLY A 51 -14.24 -14.45 6.92
C GLY A 51 -13.89 -14.30 5.43
N ASP A 52 -13.04 -13.31 5.09
CA ASP A 52 -12.53 -13.16 3.73
C ASP A 52 -11.67 -14.35 3.34
N GLN A 53 -11.79 -14.73 2.07
CA GLN A 53 -11.20 -15.97 1.56
C GLN A 53 -10.69 -15.82 0.13
N SER A 54 -9.68 -16.61 -0.20
CA SER A 54 -9.18 -16.79 -1.56
C SER A 54 -8.83 -18.25 -1.82
N VAL A 55 -8.58 -18.59 -3.08
CA VAL A 55 -8.10 -19.91 -3.48
C VAL A 55 -6.67 -19.77 -3.99
N PHE A 56 -5.80 -20.64 -3.51
CA PHE A 56 -4.44 -20.83 -4.00
C PHE A 56 -4.30 -22.21 -4.61
N VAL A 57 -3.68 -22.30 -5.78
CA VAL A 57 -3.35 -23.59 -6.43
C VAL A 57 -1.84 -23.75 -6.39
N ASP A 58 -1.38 -24.84 -5.77
CA ASP A 58 0.05 -25.15 -5.66
C ASP A 58 0.60 -25.77 -6.96
N ASP A 59 1.91 -25.87 -7.08
CA ASP A 59 2.62 -26.38 -8.26
C ASP A 59 2.23 -27.82 -8.65
N ASN A 60 1.75 -28.60 -7.70
CA ASN A 60 1.25 -29.97 -7.93
C ASN A 60 -0.23 -30.04 -8.36
N GLY A 61 -0.88 -28.88 -8.53
CA GLY A 61 -2.29 -28.75 -8.91
C GLY A 61 -3.28 -28.86 -7.74
N GLN A 62 -2.83 -29.10 -6.51
CA GLN A 62 -3.72 -29.11 -5.33
C GLN A 62 -4.17 -27.68 -5.03
N ALA A 63 -5.49 -27.50 -4.96
CA ALA A 63 -6.10 -26.24 -4.56
C ALA A 63 -6.33 -26.18 -3.05
N TYR A 64 -6.19 -24.98 -2.49
CA TYR A 64 -6.38 -24.69 -1.08
C TYR A 64 -7.25 -23.45 -0.90
N LEU A 65 -8.16 -23.50 0.08
CA LEU A 65 -8.87 -22.34 0.58
C LEU A 65 -8.02 -21.65 1.63
N ILE A 66 -7.81 -20.34 1.47
CA ILE A 66 -7.01 -19.47 2.34
C ILE A 66 -7.97 -18.49 2.98
N PHE A 67 -8.07 -18.43 4.30
CA PHE A 67 -9.11 -17.64 4.95
C PHE A 67 -8.80 -17.31 6.41
N SER A 68 -9.54 -16.38 6.97
CA SER A 68 -9.68 -16.16 8.41
C SER A 68 -11.02 -16.69 8.91
N ASN A 69 -11.16 -16.95 10.22
CA ASN A 69 -12.45 -17.30 10.81
C ASN A 69 -13.48 -16.17 10.68
N SER A 70 -14.76 -16.49 10.71
CA SER A 70 -15.84 -15.52 10.43
C SER A 70 -16.03 -14.44 11.51
N ASN A 71 -15.76 -14.76 12.75
CA ASN A 71 -15.97 -13.85 13.88
C ASN A 71 -14.64 -13.47 14.53
N GLY A 72 -14.38 -12.17 14.62
CA GLY A 72 -13.12 -11.62 15.13
C GLY A 72 -11.95 -11.76 14.17
N ARG A 73 -11.97 -12.71 13.21
CA ARG A 73 -10.97 -12.91 12.14
C ARG A 73 -9.54 -13.03 12.65
N THR A 74 -9.34 -13.50 13.87
CA THR A 74 -8.01 -13.60 14.51
C THR A 74 -7.27 -14.89 14.17
N HIS A 75 -7.96 -15.90 13.68
CA HIS A 75 -7.38 -17.20 13.31
C HIS A 75 -7.29 -17.34 11.80
N LEU A 76 -6.10 -17.62 11.28
CA LEU A 76 -5.83 -17.81 9.86
C LEU A 76 -5.68 -19.28 9.53
N TYR A 77 -6.31 -19.70 8.44
CA TYR A 77 -6.43 -21.11 8.06
C TYR A 77 -5.99 -21.36 6.63
N VAL A 78 -5.50 -22.56 6.42
CA VAL A 78 -5.33 -23.21 5.11
C VAL A 78 -6.12 -24.52 5.13
N ALA A 79 -6.99 -24.73 4.15
CA ALA A 79 -7.75 -25.96 4.02
C ALA A 79 -7.63 -26.51 2.59
N PRO A 80 -7.26 -27.79 2.41
CA PRO A 80 -7.27 -28.39 1.08
C PRO A 80 -8.69 -28.40 0.51
N ILE A 81 -8.81 -28.11 -0.77
CA ILE A 81 -10.04 -28.37 -1.53
C ILE A 81 -9.92 -29.78 -2.08
N ARG A 82 -10.96 -30.59 -1.89
CA ARG A 82 -10.95 -32.01 -2.28
C ARG A 82 -10.59 -32.20 -3.75
N ALA A 83 -9.49 -32.91 -4.00
CA ALA A 83 -8.91 -33.03 -5.34
C ALA A 83 -9.80 -33.77 -6.34
N SER A 84 -10.68 -34.69 -5.87
CA SER A 84 -11.49 -35.57 -6.73
C SER A 84 -12.61 -34.83 -7.48
N ASP A 85 -13.12 -33.72 -6.95
CA ASP A 85 -14.27 -33.01 -7.51
C ASP A 85 -14.20 -31.47 -7.32
N SER A 86 -13.30 -30.97 -6.48
CA SER A 86 -13.15 -29.55 -6.12
C SER A 86 -14.43 -28.92 -5.52
N LEU A 87 -15.29 -29.74 -4.93
CA LEU A 87 -16.59 -29.32 -4.41
C LEU A 87 -16.71 -29.43 -2.88
N HIS A 88 -15.65 -29.78 -2.17
CA HIS A 88 -15.63 -29.88 -0.73
C HIS A 88 -14.35 -29.34 -0.12
N ILE A 89 -14.46 -28.82 1.10
CA ILE A 89 -13.31 -28.37 1.88
C ILE A 89 -12.93 -29.47 2.86
N GLU A 90 -11.69 -29.94 2.78
CA GLU A 90 -11.10 -30.85 3.73
C GLU A 90 -10.83 -30.17 5.08
N PRO A 91 -10.57 -30.89 6.17
CA PRO A 91 -10.29 -30.29 7.47
C PRO A 91 -9.22 -29.21 7.41
N ALA A 92 -9.54 -28.04 7.94
CA ALA A 92 -8.65 -26.90 7.94
C ALA A 92 -7.51 -27.06 8.95
N THR A 93 -6.35 -26.50 8.62
CA THR A 93 -5.23 -26.30 9.54
C THR A 93 -5.17 -24.82 9.91
N GLU A 94 -5.19 -24.53 11.21
CA GLU A 94 -4.87 -23.20 11.71
C GLU A 94 -3.36 -22.97 11.55
N VAL A 95 -2.99 -21.95 10.80
CA VAL A 95 -1.59 -21.64 10.46
C VAL A 95 -1.03 -20.46 11.24
N TYR A 96 -1.92 -19.64 11.78
CA TYR A 96 -1.53 -18.47 12.59
C TYR A 96 -2.71 -17.97 13.42
N THR A 97 -2.39 -17.48 14.65
CA THR A 97 -3.34 -16.72 15.48
C THR A 97 -2.78 -15.31 15.67
N SER A 98 -3.52 -14.30 15.18
CA SER A 98 -3.17 -12.90 15.35
C SER A 98 -3.50 -12.44 16.77
N THR A 99 -2.53 -11.78 17.43
CA THR A 99 -2.69 -11.17 18.76
C THR A 99 -3.02 -9.68 18.70
N ASN A 100 -2.96 -9.08 17.50
CA ASN A 100 -3.14 -7.65 17.27
C ASN A 100 -4.40 -7.36 16.41
N GLY A 101 -5.54 -7.94 16.78
CA GLY A 101 -6.79 -7.79 16.04
C GLY A 101 -6.94 -8.80 14.89
N GLY A 102 -8.08 -8.72 14.21
CA GLY A 102 -8.41 -9.64 13.12
C GLY A 102 -7.68 -9.32 11.82
N ARG A 103 -7.72 -10.30 10.89
CA ARG A 103 -7.12 -10.22 9.56
C ARG A 103 -8.16 -10.52 8.49
N GLU A 104 -8.15 -9.74 7.42
CA GLU A 104 -9.04 -9.87 6.27
C GLU A 104 -8.27 -9.70 4.95
N GLY A 105 -8.94 -9.88 3.80
CA GLY A 105 -8.29 -9.83 2.50
C GLY A 105 -7.21 -10.90 2.32
N ASN A 106 -7.43 -12.11 2.87
CA ASN A 106 -6.41 -13.16 2.90
C ASN A 106 -6.11 -13.70 1.51
N VAL A 107 -4.85 -13.64 1.09
CA VAL A 107 -4.36 -14.20 -0.18
C VAL A 107 -3.03 -14.91 0.02
N MET A 108 -2.74 -15.87 -0.86
CA MET A 108 -1.49 -16.62 -0.83
C MET A 108 -0.77 -16.60 -2.16
N PHE A 109 0.55 -16.59 -2.11
CA PHE A 109 1.40 -16.85 -3.26
C PHE A 109 2.62 -17.67 -2.84
N LYS A 110 3.31 -18.25 -3.82
CA LYS A 110 4.58 -18.96 -3.62
C LYS A 110 5.72 -18.23 -4.32
N HIS A 111 6.84 -18.07 -3.64
CA HIS A 111 8.04 -17.47 -4.21
C HIS A 111 9.29 -18.05 -3.58
N ASN A 112 10.25 -18.51 -4.42
CA ASN A 112 11.54 -19.09 -3.99
C ASN A 112 11.41 -20.15 -2.90
N GLY A 113 10.44 -21.08 -3.04
CA GLY A 113 10.22 -22.18 -2.10
C GLY A 113 9.48 -21.82 -0.81
N TYR A 114 9.07 -20.57 -0.63
CA TYR A 114 8.23 -20.14 0.47
C TYR A 114 6.81 -19.86 0.03
N TYR A 115 5.85 -20.25 0.85
CA TYR A 115 4.47 -19.80 0.82
C TYR A 115 4.33 -18.54 1.66
N TYR A 116 3.71 -17.52 1.11
CA TYR A 116 3.42 -16.25 1.78
C TYR A 116 1.92 -16.08 1.84
N MET A 117 1.40 -15.90 3.03
CA MET A 117 0.02 -15.49 3.24
C MET A 117 0.01 -14.01 3.58
N LEU A 118 -0.65 -13.22 2.75
CA LEU A 118 -0.87 -11.79 3.00
C LEU A 118 -2.26 -11.58 3.58
N SER A 119 -2.39 -10.54 4.38
CA SER A 119 -3.66 -10.11 4.96
C SER A 119 -3.63 -8.64 5.32
N SER A 120 -4.79 -8.06 5.53
CA SER A 120 -5.00 -6.70 6.05
C SER A 120 -5.57 -6.75 7.46
N ASP A 121 -5.42 -5.69 8.24
CA ASP A 121 -6.17 -5.52 9.48
C ASP A 121 -7.64 -5.14 9.22
N LEU A 122 -8.47 -5.24 10.24
CA LEU A 122 -9.90 -4.88 10.16
C LEU A 122 -10.06 -3.37 10.17
N HIS A 123 -10.08 -2.76 9.00
CA HIS A 123 -10.17 -1.31 8.84
C HIS A 123 -11.41 -0.88 8.03
N GLY A 124 -12.41 -1.75 7.94
CA GLY A 124 -13.62 -1.54 7.13
C GLY A 124 -13.28 -1.33 5.64
N TRP A 125 -14.00 -0.46 4.98
CA TRP A 125 -13.76 -0.11 3.58
C TRP A 125 -12.64 0.93 3.41
N ASN A 126 -11.56 0.77 4.18
CA ASN A 126 -10.43 1.68 4.24
C ASN A 126 -9.13 0.99 3.87
N ALA A 127 -8.11 1.80 3.53
CA ALA A 127 -6.75 1.30 3.42
C ALA A 127 -6.25 0.77 4.77
N SER A 128 -5.41 -0.23 4.71
CA SER A 128 -4.79 -0.82 5.89
C SER A 128 -3.37 -1.30 5.59
N HIS A 129 -2.61 -1.61 6.63
CA HIS A 129 -1.33 -2.28 6.44
C HIS A 129 -1.54 -3.65 5.79
N THR A 130 -0.60 -4.07 4.96
CA THR A 130 -0.49 -5.45 4.50
C THR A 130 0.46 -6.18 5.42
N TYR A 131 -0.03 -7.22 6.06
CA TYR A 131 0.75 -8.15 6.89
C TYR A 131 1.12 -9.38 6.10
N PHE A 132 2.19 -10.06 6.51
CA PHE A 132 2.54 -11.36 5.95
C PHE A 132 3.05 -12.32 7.01
N ILE A 133 2.79 -13.59 6.77
CA ILE A 133 3.44 -14.75 7.39
C ILE A 133 4.00 -15.63 6.29
N LYS A 134 5.05 -16.40 6.56
CA LYS A 134 5.69 -17.28 5.56
C LYS A 134 6.07 -18.63 6.12
N SER A 135 6.08 -19.65 5.26
CA SER A 135 6.51 -21.01 5.56
C SER A 135 7.09 -21.70 4.33
N THR A 136 7.92 -22.70 4.51
CA THR A 136 8.34 -23.63 3.43
C THR A 136 7.34 -24.77 3.21
N ASN A 137 6.36 -24.91 4.09
CA ASN A 137 5.27 -25.89 3.97
C ASN A 137 3.93 -25.14 4.04
N ILE A 138 3.04 -25.38 3.07
CA ILE A 138 1.76 -24.69 2.98
C ILE A 138 0.88 -24.87 4.23
N MET A 139 1.00 -26.01 4.93
CA MET A 139 0.29 -26.29 6.17
C MET A 139 1.06 -25.81 7.42
N GLY A 140 2.16 -25.10 7.26
CA GLY A 140 2.99 -24.57 8.35
C GLY A 140 4.09 -25.50 8.84
N PRO A 141 4.80 -25.13 9.93
CA PRO A 141 4.56 -23.91 10.72
C PRO A 141 4.95 -22.62 9.99
N TYR A 142 4.21 -21.56 10.23
CA TYR A 142 4.48 -20.22 9.68
C TYR A 142 5.32 -19.37 10.65
N SER A 143 5.99 -18.38 10.09
CA SER A 143 6.71 -17.37 10.86
C SER A 143 5.77 -16.50 11.70
N SER A 144 6.33 -15.74 12.63
CA SER A 144 5.64 -14.59 13.21
C SER A 144 5.19 -13.63 12.11
N GLU A 145 4.09 -12.92 12.37
CA GLU A 145 3.55 -11.90 11.49
C GLU A 145 4.46 -10.67 11.43
N SER A 146 4.55 -10.07 10.26
CA SER A 146 5.26 -8.82 10.02
C SER A 146 4.47 -7.93 9.07
N VAL A 147 4.59 -6.61 9.24
CA VAL A 147 4.07 -5.64 8.28
C VAL A 147 4.98 -5.59 7.06
N MET A 148 4.43 -5.60 5.86
CA MET A 148 5.21 -5.39 4.64
C MET A 148 5.81 -3.99 4.64
N SER A 149 7.14 -3.93 4.53
CA SER A 149 7.89 -2.68 4.49
C SER A 149 7.88 -2.03 3.11
N GLY A 150 8.41 -0.81 3.04
CA GLY A 150 8.52 0.00 1.83
C GLY A 150 7.45 1.08 1.75
N THR A 151 6.18 0.71 1.77
CA THR A 151 5.06 1.65 1.73
C THR A 151 4.04 1.44 2.86
N ASN A 152 4.43 0.74 3.91
CA ASN A 152 3.57 0.46 5.04
C ASN A 152 3.09 1.71 5.79
N SER A 153 3.83 2.82 5.70
CA SER A 153 3.45 4.10 6.31
C SER A 153 2.33 4.84 5.54
N ASP A 154 2.06 4.48 4.30
CA ASP A 154 0.93 4.99 3.51
C ASP A 154 -0.17 3.94 3.30
N PHE A 155 -0.27 2.98 4.21
CA PHE A 155 -1.26 1.92 4.15
C PHE A 155 -1.26 1.16 2.82
N SER A 156 -0.09 0.62 2.44
CA SER A 156 0.05 -0.21 1.24
C SER A 156 -0.42 0.47 -0.04
N HIS A 157 0.03 1.69 -0.28
CA HIS A 157 -0.40 2.55 -1.38
C HIS A 157 -1.89 2.96 -1.29
N VAL A 158 -2.39 3.18 -0.09
CA VAL A 158 -3.80 3.53 0.14
C VAL A 158 -4.72 2.40 -0.35
N THR A 159 -4.40 1.16 0.01
CA THR A 159 -5.17 -0.01 -0.40
C THR A 159 -5.42 -0.98 0.75
N GLN A 160 -6.33 -1.91 0.53
CA GLN A 160 -6.51 -3.13 1.30
C GLN A 160 -6.04 -4.32 0.46
N THR A 161 -5.51 -5.36 1.07
CA THR A 161 -5.08 -6.57 0.36
C THR A 161 -6.26 -7.19 -0.39
N GLY A 162 -6.12 -7.38 -1.69
CA GLY A 162 -7.16 -7.93 -2.56
C GLY A 162 -6.74 -9.19 -3.29
N LEU A 163 -5.55 -9.20 -3.91
CA LEU A 163 -5.05 -10.35 -4.66
C LEU A 163 -3.52 -10.37 -4.72
N ALA A 164 -2.96 -11.54 -5.02
CA ALA A 164 -1.57 -11.73 -5.40
C ALA A 164 -1.49 -12.68 -6.60
N VAL A 165 -0.76 -12.30 -7.64
CA VAL A 165 -0.64 -13.08 -8.88
C VAL A 165 0.82 -13.23 -9.24
N THR A 166 1.28 -14.47 -9.44
CA THR A 166 2.62 -14.74 -9.98
C THR A 166 2.60 -14.61 -11.50
N VAL A 167 3.48 -13.77 -12.04
CA VAL A 167 3.74 -13.63 -13.47
C VAL A 167 5.02 -14.39 -13.78
N THR A 168 4.94 -15.42 -14.60
CA THR A 168 6.08 -16.24 -15.01
C THR A 168 6.32 -16.09 -16.51
N GLY A 169 7.58 -15.88 -16.89
CA GLY A 169 8.03 -15.77 -18.27
C GLY A 169 9.33 -16.53 -18.51
N SER A 170 9.94 -16.34 -19.69
CA SER A 170 11.12 -17.08 -20.12
C SER A 170 12.39 -16.79 -19.32
N SER A 171 12.47 -15.64 -18.64
CA SER A 171 13.67 -15.18 -17.92
C SER A 171 13.51 -15.15 -16.41
N GLY A 172 12.29 -15.36 -15.88
CA GLY A 172 12.04 -15.32 -14.45
C GLY A 172 10.56 -15.24 -14.09
N SER A 173 10.32 -14.93 -12.83
CA SER A 173 8.98 -14.69 -12.31
C SER A 173 8.99 -13.59 -11.25
N PHE A 174 7.87 -12.92 -11.08
CA PHE A 174 7.64 -11.97 -9.99
C PHE A 174 6.17 -12.00 -9.57
N VAL A 175 5.89 -11.44 -8.42
CA VAL A 175 4.53 -11.40 -7.86
C VAL A 175 3.97 -9.99 -8.01
N VAL A 176 2.77 -9.89 -8.56
CA VAL A 176 1.97 -8.66 -8.57
C VAL A 176 1.01 -8.70 -7.40
N PHE A 177 1.08 -7.70 -6.55
CA PHE A 177 0.07 -7.41 -5.56
C PHE A 177 -1.02 -6.55 -6.19
N GLY A 178 -2.29 -6.88 -5.95
CA GLY A 178 -3.42 -6.03 -6.28
C GLY A 178 -4.15 -5.66 -5.01
N GLY A 179 -4.06 -4.38 -4.63
CA GLY A 179 -4.76 -3.83 -3.49
C GLY A 179 -6.07 -3.19 -3.89
N ASP A 180 -7.10 -3.38 -3.11
CA ASP A 180 -8.40 -2.75 -3.31
C ASP A 180 -8.37 -1.31 -2.80
N ARG A 181 -8.56 -0.37 -3.71
CA ARG A 181 -8.80 1.04 -3.39
C ARG A 181 -10.30 1.31 -3.49
N TRP A 182 -10.94 1.36 -2.34
CA TRP A 182 -12.38 1.50 -2.25
C TRP A 182 -12.86 2.87 -2.71
N SER A 183 -14.13 2.99 -3.07
CA SER A 183 -14.71 4.20 -3.67
C SER A 183 -14.48 5.47 -2.85
N ASP A 184 -14.54 5.39 -1.55
CA ASP A 184 -14.31 6.52 -0.66
C ASP A 184 -12.87 7.04 -0.73
N PHE A 185 -11.90 6.20 -1.04
CA PHE A 185 -10.52 6.60 -1.26
C PHE A 185 -10.28 7.08 -2.68
N ALA A 186 -10.88 6.41 -3.63
CA ALA A 186 -10.73 6.75 -5.04
C ALA A 186 -11.33 8.11 -5.36
N GLY A 187 -12.25 8.61 -4.52
CA GLY A 187 -12.94 9.88 -4.71
C GLY A 187 -13.87 9.91 -5.92
N ASN A 188 -14.22 8.75 -6.48
CA ASN A 188 -14.99 8.63 -7.73
C ASN A 188 -16.25 7.76 -7.61
N GLY A 189 -16.55 7.25 -6.43
CA GLY A 189 -17.71 6.39 -6.19
C GLY A 189 -17.64 4.96 -6.72
N ILE A 190 -16.56 4.57 -7.39
CA ILE A 190 -16.40 3.26 -8.05
C ILE A 190 -15.15 2.63 -7.48
N GLY A 191 -14.51 2.47 -6.69
CA GLY A 191 -13.24 1.83 -6.33
C GLY A 191 -12.51 1.16 -7.52
N TYR A 192 -11.23 0.95 -7.40
CA TYR A 192 -10.38 0.25 -8.37
C TYR A 192 -9.23 -0.47 -7.67
N ASN A 193 -8.54 -1.36 -8.39
CA ASN A 193 -7.36 -2.02 -7.86
C ASN A 193 -6.10 -1.19 -8.17
N GLN A 194 -5.24 -1.08 -7.18
CA GLN A 194 -3.86 -0.60 -7.34
C GLN A 194 -2.95 -1.81 -7.50
N TRP A 195 -2.23 -1.91 -8.60
CA TRP A 195 -1.31 -3.01 -8.87
C TRP A 195 0.13 -2.56 -8.70
N ILE A 196 0.91 -3.34 -7.95
CA ILE A 196 2.33 -3.09 -7.71
C ILE A 196 3.11 -4.40 -7.64
N PRO A 197 4.37 -4.46 -8.11
CA PRO A 197 5.20 -5.64 -7.96
C PRO A 197 5.70 -5.75 -6.53
N ILE A 198 5.69 -6.96 -5.99
CA ILE A 198 6.36 -7.27 -4.74
C ILE A 198 7.84 -7.50 -5.04
N SER A 199 8.72 -6.90 -4.23
CA SER A 199 10.15 -7.16 -4.22
C SER A 199 10.56 -7.95 -2.98
N PHE A 200 11.75 -8.54 -3.01
CA PHE A 200 12.26 -9.39 -1.94
C PHE A 200 13.69 -9.01 -1.55
N SER A 201 13.94 -8.96 -0.25
CA SER A 201 15.27 -8.95 0.34
C SER A 201 15.47 -10.30 1.04
N GLY A 202 16.22 -11.22 0.41
CA GLY A 202 16.21 -12.62 0.81
C GLY A 202 14.80 -13.21 0.73
N SER A 203 14.25 -13.66 1.86
CA SER A 203 12.87 -14.16 1.96
C SER A 203 11.89 -13.16 2.59
N THR A 204 12.24 -11.87 2.65
CA THR A 204 11.38 -10.82 3.21
C THR A 204 10.77 -10.00 2.07
N PRO A 205 9.43 -10.03 1.90
CA PRO A 205 8.75 -9.25 0.88
C PRO A 205 8.65 -7.79 1.31
N TYR A 206 8.68 -6.88 0.32
CA TYR A 206 8.44 -5.47 0.54
C TYR A 206 7.80 -4.81 -0.68
N PHE A 207 7.10 -3.69 -0.45
CA PHE A 207 6.55 -2.88 -1.51
C PHE A 207 7.56 -1.87 -2.03
N ASN A 208 7.46 -1.56 -3.32
CA ASN A 208 8.17 -0.48 -3.98
C ASN A 208 7.28 0.77 -4.02
N SER A 209 7.90 1.94 -3.89
CA SER A 209 7.18 3.21 -4.12
C SER A 209 7.06 3.47 -5.62
N LEU A 210 5.97 3.06 -6.21
CA LEU A 210 5.73 3.09 -7.65
C LEU A 210 4.39 3.75 -7.99
N SER A 211 4.46 4.82 -8.77
CA SER A 211 3.31 5.45 -9.44
C SER A 211 3.22 5.11 -10.92
N GLN A 212 4.33 4.63 -11.48
CA GLN A 212 4.42 4.19 -12.87
C GLN A 212 5.43 3.05 -13.02
N TRP A 213 4.99 1.97 -13.61
CA TRP A 213 5.79 0.77 -13.88
C TRP A 213 5.21 -0.01 -15.06
N SER A 214 5.96 -0.95 -15.58
CA SER A 214 5.55 -1.80 -16.69
C SER A 214 5.86 -3.26 -16.44
N ILE A 215 5.03 -4.13 -17.01
CA ILE A 215 5.14 -5.59 -16.97
C ILE A 215 5.68 -6.08 -18.31
N ASP A 216 6.65 -6.96 -18.30
CA ASP A 216 7.05 -7.79 -19.42
C ASP A 216 6.66 -9.23 -19.12
N VAL A 217 5.46 -9.61 -19.55
CA VAL A 217 4.89 -10.94 -19.29
C VAL A 217 5.70 -12.03 -20.03
N ALA A 218 6.23 -11.74 -21.22
CA ALA A 218 7.00 -12.71 -21.99
C ALA A 218 8.29 -13.13 -21.27
N ASN A 219 8.94 -12.19 -20.61
CA ASN A 219 10.17 -12.44 -19.86
C ASN A 219 9.92 -12.70 -18.37
N GLY A 220 8.72 -12.46 -17.83
CA GLY A 220 8.44 -12.56 -16.40
C GLY A 220 9.19 -11.53 -15.58
N THR A 221 9.29 -10.29 -16.08
CA THR A 221 10.03 -9.20 -15.46
C THR A 221 9.18 -7.93 -15.38
N TRP A 222 9.62 -6.98 -14.58
CA TRP A 222 9.01 -5.67 -14.49
C TRP A 222 10.07 -4.56 -14.42
N SER A 223 9.69 -3.34 -14.73
CA SER A 223 10.60 -2.18 -14.67
C SER A 223 9.88 -0.93 -14.20
N VAL A 224 10.64 -0.04 -13.54
CA VAL A 224 10.15 1.27 -13.10
C VAL A 224 9.97 2.18 -14.31
N GLY A 225 8.82 2.82 -14.42
CA GLY A 225 8.55 3.79 -15.48
C GLY A 225 9.35 5.08 -15.33
N ALA A 226 9.74 5.68 -16.44
CA ALA A 226 10.50 6.93 -16.45
C ALA A 226 9.79 8.13 -15.77
N GLY A 227 8.47 8.09 -15.72
CA GLY A 227 7.64 9.09 -15.04
C GLY A 227 7.33 8.80 -13.58
N ASN A 228 7.96 7.77 -12.98
CA ASN A 228 7.67 7.35 -11.62
C ASN A 228 7.80 8.49 -10.61
N ASN A 229 6.83 8.59 -9.70
CA ASN A 229 6.92 9.41 -8.51
C ASN A 229 7.32 8.52 -7.32
N TYR A 230 8.45 8.82 -6.70
CA TYR A 230 8.95 8.07 -5.55
C TYR A 230 8.42 8.57 -4.21
N VAL A 231 7.72 9.72 -4.20
CA VAL A 231 7.10 10.24 -2.97
C VAL A 231 5.89 9.40 -2.61
N LEU A 232 5.80 8.95 -1.37
CA LEU A 232 4.63 8.27 -0.81
C LEU A 232 3.58 9.31 -0.43
N ASN A 233 2.30 8.94 -0.56
CA ASN A 233 1.17 9.82 -0.22
C ASN A 233 1.39 11.28 -0.68
N PRO A 234 1.71 11.49 -1.98
CA PRO A 234 2.20 12.78 -2.48
C PRO A 234 1.14 13.89 -2.48
N SER A 235 -0.12 13.52 -2.38
CA SER A 235 -1.30 14.40 -2.36
C SER A 235 -2.06 14.38 -1.03
N PHE A 236 -1.51 13.69 -0.01
CA PHE A 236 -2.08 13.62 1.35
C PHE A 236 -3.47 12.96 1.43
N GLU A 237 -3.84 12.14 0.44
CA GLU A 237 -5.17 11.51 0.38
C GLU A 237 -5.26 10.24 1.25
N ALA A 238 -4.12 9.66 1.69
CA ALA A 238 -4.11 8.43 2.48
C ALA A 238 -4.78 8.57 3.84
N ASP A 239 -4.77 9.77 4.41
CA ASP A 239 -5.29 10.00 5.76
C ASP A 239 -6.81 10.14 5.82
N ARG A 240 -7.44 10.60 4.75
CA ARG A 240 -8.91 10.70 4.57
C ARG A 240 -9.65 11.60 5.54
N VAL A 241 -9.10 11.92 6.68
CA VAL A 241 -9.62 12.81 7.72
C VAL A 241 -8.60 13.86 8.06
N ALA A 242 -9.02 14.98 8.62
CA ALA A 242 -8.12 16.02 9.10
C ALA A 242 -7.34 15.50 10.30
N GLN A 243 -6.00 15.56 10.22
CA GLN A 243 -5.09 15.13 11.28
C GLN A 243 -3.71 15.77 11.15
N THR A 244 -2.88 15.58 12.17
CA THR A 244 -1.53 16.15 12.27
C THR A 244 -0.42 15.16 11.95
N ALA A 245 -0.63 13.87 12.20
CA ALA A 245 0.32 12.81 11.86
C ALA A 245 0.00 12.21 10.49
N LEU A 246 0.58 12.77 9.42
CA LEU A 246 0.24 12.41 8.04
C LEU A 246 0.93 11.12 7.58
N ALA A 247 0.15 10.19 7.05
CA ALA A 247 0.65 8.91 6.57
C ALA A 247 1.75 9.06 5.51
N GLY A 248 2.87 8.37 5.72
CA GLY A 248 4.04 8.42 4.85
C GLY A 248 4.98 9.60 5.09
N TRP A 249 4.62 10.52 5.97
CA TRP A 249 5.39 11.72 6.25
C TRP A 249 5.86 11.77 7.70
N ALA A 250 7.12 12.12 7.90
CA ALA A 250 7.64 12.48 9.20
C ALA A 250 7.47 13.98 9.43
N ASN A 251 7.04 14.36 10.62
CA ASN A 251 6.93 15.75 11.02
C ASN A 251 7.85 16.05 12.21
N TRP A 252 8.23 17.29 12.29
CA TRP A 252 8.95 17.85 13.42
C TRP A 252 8.49 19.29 13.62
N ASP A 253 8.27 19.69 14.84
CA ASP A 253 8.17 21.09 15.24
C ASP A 253 8.79 21.30 16.63
N ASN A 254 8.94 22.55 17.03
CA ASN A 254 9.47 22.92 18.34
C ASN A 254 8.37 23.26 19.36
N LEU A 255 7.15 22.81 19.12
CA LEU A 255 6.00 23.05 20.01
C LEU A 255 5.89 21.96 21.06
N PRO A 256 5.56 22.31 22.33
CA PRO A 256 5.54 21.34 23.42
C PRO A 256 4.38 20.33 23.36
N SER A 257 3.27 20.65 22.73
CA SER A 257 2.03 19.85 22.78
C SER A 257 1.11 20.01 21.56
N ALA A 258 1.52 20.74 20.56
CA ALA A 258 0.73 20.96 19.34
C ALA A 258 1.60 20.78 18.12
N GLU A 259 1.04 20.18 17.09
CA GLU A 259 1.71 19.97 15.83
C GLU A 259 1.30 21.05 14.83
N ALA A 260 2.29 21.77 14.30
CA ALA A 260 2.05 22.77 13.27
C ALA A 260 1.65 22.15 11.93
N ASN A 261 2.03 20.90 11.70
CA ASN A 261 1.73 20.18 10.46
C ASN A 261 0.35 19.51 10.55
N ALA A 262 -0.45 19.67 9.50
CA ALA A 262 -1.77 19.03 9.39
C ALA A 262 -2.18 18.88 7.93
N ASN A 263 -3.19 18.07 7.64
CA ASN A 263 -3.88 18.13 6.36
C ASN A 263 -5.14 18.99 6.46
N VAL A 264 -5.47 19.64 5.35
CA VAL A 264 -6.67 20.50 5.21
C VAL A 264 -7.35 20.19 3.88
N SER A 265 -8.65 20.48 3.80
CA SER A 265 -9.38 20.38 2.53
C SER A 265 -8.94 21.48 1.54
N GLY A 266 -9.21 21.26 0.26
CA GLY A 266 -8.89 22.22 -0.80
C GLY A 266 -7.57 21.88 -1.52
N GLY A 267 -7.33 20.61 -1.72
CA GLY A 267 -6.22 20.10 -2.50
C GLY A 267 -6.14 20.64 -3.92
N GLN A 268 -4.92 20.65 -4.51
CA GLN A 268 -4.72 21.04 -5.90
C GLN A 268 -5.19 19.95 -6.87
N THR A 269 -4.98 18.68 -6.53
CA THR A 269 -5.34 17.52 -7.36
C THR A 269 -6.34 16.57 -6.71
N GLY A 270 -6.60 16.72 -5.43
CA GLY A 270 -7.49 15.86 -4.65
C GLY A 270 -8.26 16.66 -3.62
N ARG A 271 -8.71 15.99 -2.59
CA ARG A 271 -9.45 16.59 -1.49
C ARG A 271 -8.51 17.33 -0.54
N TRP A 272 -7.32 16.76 -0.27
CA TRP A 272 -6.45 17.15 0.81
C TRP A 272 -5.23 17.93 0.35
N ALA A 273 -4.72 18.74 1.25
CA ALA A 273 -3.45 19.45 1.18
C ALA A 273 -2.78 19.39 2.54
N MET A 274 -1.45 19.38 2.58
CA MET A 274 -0.71 19.61 3.82
C MET A 274 -0.64 21.10 4.12
N THR A 275 -0.77 21.47 5.38
CA THR A 275 -0.55 22.83 5.87
C THR A 275 0.44 22.83 7.02
N GLN A 276 1.22 23.92 7.12
CA GLN A 276 1.96 24.28 8.32
C GLN A 276 1.36 25.55 8.88
N TYR A 277 0.76 25.46 10.06
CA TYR A 277 0.13 26.58 10.73
C TYR A 277 0.10 26.38 12.24
N PHE A 278 0.43 27.43 12.97
CA PHE A 278 0.19 27.53 14.39
C PHE A 278 -0.04 29.00 14.79
N ALA A 279 -0.81 29.24 15.87
CA ALA A 279 -1.20 30.59 16.30
C ALA A 279 -0.07 31.37 16.99
N SER A 280 1.01 30.73 17.39
CA SER A 280 2.20 31.37 17.95
C SER A 280 3.44 31.05 17.12
N ALA A 281 4.54 31.74 17.38
CA ALA A 281 5.81 31.54 16.68
C ALA A 281 6.32 30.08 16.80
N TYR A 282 6.65 29.43 15.68
CA TYR A 282 7.09 28.05 15.64
C TYR A 282 8.07 27.79 14.49
N ASN A 283 8.88 26.74 14.66
CA ASN A 283 9.60 26.11 13.58
C ASN A 283 8.97 24.76 13.28
N ALA A 284 8.82 24.43 12.02
CA ALA A 284 8.26 23.13 11.63
C ALA A 284 8.91 22.59 10.35
N SER A 285 8.98 21.29 10.26
CA SER A 285 9.37 20.58 9.04
C SER A 285 8.46 19.36 8.84
N MET A 286 8.12 19.10 7.59
CA MET A 286 7.52 17.84 7.16
C MET A 286 8.36 17.26 6.04
N TYR A 287 8.68 15.97 6.13
CA TYR A 287 9.63 15.35 5.22
C TYR A 287 9.43 13.86 5.02
N GLN A 288 10.01 13.34 3.95
CA GLN A 288 10.20 11.91 3.71
C GLN A 288 11.67 11.58 3.47
N ASN A 289 12.11 10.45 4.01
CA ASN A 289 13.35 9.79 3.60
C ASN A 289 12.98 8.71 2.57
N ILE A 290 13.46 8.85 1.35
CA ILE A 290 13.07 8.02 0.22
C ILE A 290 14.28 7.25 -0.28
N ILE A 291 14.17 5.93 -0.41
CA ILE A 291 15.16 5.10 -1.07
C ILE A 291 14.91 5.20 -2.57
N VAL A 292 15.92 5.63 -3.32
CA VAL A 292 15.87 5.78 -4.77
C VAL A 292 17.20 5.31 -5.39
N PRO A 293 17.19 4.80 -6.63
CA PRO A 293 18.44 4.50 -7.35
C PRO A 293 19.33 5.73 -7.49
N ASN A 294 20.65 5.54 -7.59
CA ASN A 294 21.56 6.62 -7.95
C ASN A 294 21.18 7.19 -9.31
N GLY A 295 21.23 8.50 -9.45
CA GLY A 295 20.82 9.18 -10.69
C GLY A 295 20.49 10.65 -10.50
N THR A 296 20.00 11.27 -11.57
CA THR A 296 19.61 12.67 -11.58
C THR A 296 18.10 12.81 -11.40
N TYR A 297 17.70 13.57 -10.39
CA TYR A 297 16.28 13.75 -10.02
C TYR A 297 15.83 15.20 -10.11
N THR A 298 14.52 15.36 -10.18
CA THR A 298 13.84 16.66 -10.07
C THR A 298 12.74 16.54 -9.03
N LEU A 299 12.77 17.42 -8.03
CA LEU A 299 11.70 17.59 -7.05
C LEU A 299 10.76 18.70 -7.52
N LYS A 300 9.47 18.44 -7.54
CA LYS A 300 8.41 19.40 -7.84
C LYS A 300 7.40 19.43 -6.71
N ALA A 301 6.91 20.60 -6.37
CA ALA A 301 5.83 20.80 -5.40
C ALA A 301 4.92 21.92 -5.84
N TRP A 302 3.61 21.76 -5.65
CA TRP A 302 2.67 22.86 -5.75
C TRP A 302 2.50 23.49 -4.38
N VAL A 303 2.64 24.80 -4.30
CA VAL A 303 2.63 25.53 -3.05
C VAL A 303 1.72 26.75 -3.09
N LYS A 304 1.20 27.10 -1.91
CA LYS A 304 0.67 28.42 -1.58
C LYS A 304 1.37 28.89 -0.30
N SER A 305 1.56 30.19 -0.14
CA SER A 305 2.15 30.78 1.05
C SER A 305 1.51 32.14 1.32
N SER A 306 1.21 32.42 2.57
CA SER A 306 0.83 33.77 2.98
C SER A 306 1.98 34.75 2.86
N GLY A 307 3.22 34.25 2.96
CA GLY A 307 4.39 35.07 3.17
C GLY A 307 4.60 35.42 4.64
N GLY A 308 5.58 36.26 4.91
CA GLY A 308 5.89 36.74 6.25
C GLY A 308 6.79 35.86 7.10
N GLN A 309 7.07 34.61 6.68
CA GLN A 309 8.00 33.73 7.38
C GLN A 309 9.44 34.26 7.28
N THR A 310 10.20 34.22 8.37
CA THR A 310 11.63 34.57 8.37
C THR A 310 12.38 33.65 7.41
N THR A 311 12.09 32.37 7.42
CA THR A 311 12.61 31.40 6.47
C THR A 311 11.52 30.38 6.16
N ALA A 312 11.29 30.13 4.87
CA ALA A 312 10.48 29.01 4.43
C ALA A 312 11.00 28.52 3.08
N HIS A 313 11.20 27.22 2.97
CA HIS A 313 11.72 26.62 1.74
C HIS A 313 11.31 25.17 1.55
N LEU A 314 11.13 24.79 0.29
CA LEU A 314 11.16 23.40 -0.15
C LEU A 314 12.63 22.97 -0.22
N TYR A 315 12.94 21.73 0.16
CA TYR A 315 14.31 21.24 0.16
C TYR A 315 14.47 19.79 -0.32
N ALA A 316 15.69 19.50 -0.78
CA ALA A 316 16.20 18.16 -1.03
C ALA A 316 17.58 18.04 -0.41
N LYS A 317 17.79 17.04 0.46
CA LYS A 317 19.06 16.81 1.17
C LYS A 317 19.34 15.33 1.39
N ASN A 318 20.48 14.99 1.97
CA ASN A 318 20.90 13.62 2.29
C ASN A 318 20.98 12.70 1.05
N PHE A 319 21.28 13.25 -0.11
CA PHE A 319 21.37 12.53 -1.38
C PHE A 319 22.82 12.29 -1.85
N GLY A 320 23.79 12.51 -0.97
CA GLY A 320 25.23 12.39 -1.29
C GLY A 320 25.84 13.68 -1.86
N GLY A 321 25.11 14.79 -1.84
CA GLY A 321 25.54 16.12 -2.28
C GLY A 321 25.06 17.20 -1.32
N THR A 322 25.38 18.46 -1.68
CA THR A 322 24.95 19.65 -0.92
C THR A 322 23.45 19.84 -1.02
N GLU A 323 22.82 20.17 0.10
CA GLU A 323 21.39 20.49 0.19
C GLU A 323 20.99 21.52 -0.87
N LYS A 324 19.84 21.29 -1.50
CA LYS A 324 19.22 22.19 -2.47
C LYS A 324 17.91 22.70 -1.92
N THR A 325 17.67 23.99 -2.01
CA THR A 325 16.46 24.64 -1.52
C THR A 325 15.87 25.58 -2.55
N ILE A 326 14.58 25.86 -2.41
CA ILE A 326 13.90 26.97 -3.08
C ILE A 326 13.00 27.69 -2.08
N ALA A 327 13.18 29.00 -1.96
CA ALA A 327 12.45 29.82 -0.99
C ALA A 327 10.95 29.92 -1.34
N ILE A 328 10.12 29.91 -0.31
CA ILE A 328 8.65 30.03 -0.39
C ILE A 328 8.12 30.97 0.72
N ASN A 329 8.95 31.83 1.25
CA ASN A 329 8.64 32.78 2.32
C ASN A 329 7.98 34.09 1.85
N SER A 330 7.79 34.27 0.53
CA SER A 330 6.96 35.34 -0.03
C SER A 330 5.49 34.91 -0.19
N SER A 331 4.59 35.88 -0.32
CA SER A 331 3.17 35.59 -0.57
C SER A 331 2.97 34.93 -1.94
N ILE A 332 2.31 33.77 -1.95
CA ILE A 332 1.97 32.97 -3.14
C ILE A 332 0.47 32.62 -3.05
N GLY A 333 -0.38 33.49 -3.58
CA GLY A 333 -1.84 33.40 -3.42
C GLY A 333 -2.51 32.26 -4.21
N ASN A 334 -1.93 31.86 -5.34
CA ASN A 334 -2.42 30.78 -6.18
C ASN A 334 -1.48 29.59 -6.15
N TRP A 335 -2.00 28.38 -6.42
CA TRP A 335 -1.19 27.20 -6.58
C TRP A 335 -0.07 27.41 -7.60
N THR A 336 1.16 27.41 -7.13
CA THR A 336 2.36 27.68 -7.95
C THR A 336 3.30 26.48 -7.84
N GLN A 337 3.77 25.99 -8.99
CA GLN A 337 4.71 24.87 -9.02
C GLN A 337 6.14 25.36 -8.76
N MET A 338 6.74 24.88 -7.68
CA MET A 338 8.15 25.04 -7.38
C MET A 338 8.95 23.83 -7.85
N THR A 339 10.17 24.03 -8.33
CA THR A 339 11.00 22.97 -8.91
C THR A 339 12.45 23.07 -8.47
N ILE A 340 12.98 22.01 -7.88
CA ILE A 340 14.41 21.82 -7.62
C ILE A 340 14.93 20.78 -8.61
N SER A 341 15.78 21.23 -9.53
CA SER A 341 16.34 20.38 -10.60
C SER A 341 17.76 19.92 -10.32
N ASN A 342 18.23 18.93 -11.10
CA ASN A 342 19.61 18.44 -11.07
C ASN A 342 20.04 17.94 -9.68
N ILE A 343 19.19 17.18 -9.00
CA ILE A 343 19.52 16.53 -7.75
C ILE A 343 20.28 15.24 -8.09
N GLN A 344 21.58 15.21 -7.82
CA GLN A 344 22.44 14.05 -8.10
C GLN A 344 22.48 13.12 -6.91
N VAL A 345 21.66 12.07 -6.93
CA VAL A 345 21.67 11.04 -5.89
C VAL A 345 22.82 10.09 -6.13
N THR A 346 23.70 9.93 -5.15
CA THR A 346 24.90 9.08 -5.22
C THR A 346 24.98 8.02 -4.13
N ASN A 347 24.09 8.08 -3.14
CA ASN A 347 24.09 7.22 -1.95
C ASN A 347 22.81 6.35 -1.80
N GLY A 348 22.00 6.27 -2.85
CA GLY A 348 20.78 5.43 -2.85
C GLY A 348 19.60 5.99 -2.08
N SER A 349 19.68 7.24 -1.60
CA SER A 349 18.61 7.84 -0.80
C SER A 349 18.50 9.35 -1.02
N ILE A 350 17.36 9.92 -0.65
CA ILE A 350 17.11 11.34 -0.63
C ILE A 350 16.11 11.68 0.47
N GLN A 351 16.31 12.81 1.15
CA GLN A 351 15.29 13.41 1.98
C GLN A 351 14.69 14.60 1.24
N VAL A 352 13.36 14.63 1.12
CA VAL A 352 12.62 15.76 0.56
C VAL A 352 11.62 16.28 1.58
N GLY A 353 11.42 17.59 1.58
CA GLY A 353 10.49 18.15 2.56
C GLY A 353 10.38 19.66 2.45
N VAL A 354 9.67 20.19 3.41
CA VAL A 354 9.47 21.63 3.60
C VAL A 354 9.84 22.00 5.02
N PHE A 355 10.43 23.18 5.15
CA PHE A 355 10.77 23.79 6.43
C PHE A 355 10.25 25.21 6.47
N GLN A 356 9.77 25.62 7.64
CA GLN A 356 9.55 27.03 7.95
C GLN A 356 10.03 27.38 9.36
N SER A 357 10.48 28.62 9.53
CA SER A 357 10.82 29.26 10.79
C SER A 357 9.82 30.38 11.15
N PRO A 358 9.85 30.89 12.38
CA PRO A 358 8.81 31.79 12.87
C PRO A 358 8.53 32.96 11.96
N MET A 359 7.29 33.42 12.01
CA MET A 359 6.85 34.68 11.43
C MET A 359 7.30 35.85 12.32
N LEU A 360 7.53 36.99 11.69
CA LEU A 360 7.88 38.22 12.41
C LEU A 360 6.68 38.85 13.15
N GLU A 361 5.46 38.50 12.70
CA GLU A 361 4.22 38.95 13.33
C GLU A 361 3.23 37.77 13.50
N ILE A 362 2.48 37.75 14.61
CA ILE A 362 1.47 36.74 14.90
C ILE A 362 0.22 37.09 14.11
N GLY A 363 -0.07 36.34 13.04
CA GLY A 363 -1.24 36.48 12.20
C GLY A 363 -1.80 35.12 11.74
N SER A 364 -3.03 35.12 11.22
CA SER A 364 -3.79 33.93 10.78
C SER A 364 -3.27 33.29 9.48
N GLU A 365 -1.99 33.29 9.21
CA GLU A 365 -1.43 33.00 7.91
C GLU A 365 -0.93 31.55 7.80
N ARG A 366 -1.28 30.89 6.68
CA ARG A 366 -1.07 29.48 6.43
C ARG A 366 -0.14 29.25 5.28
N MET A 367 0.84 28.35 5.45
CA MET A 367 1.46 27.69 4.32
C MET A 367 0.68 26.44 3.94
N ILE A 368 0.41 26.26 2.67
CA ILE A 368 -0.32 25.11 2.16
C ILE A 368 0.54 24.48 1.07
N PHE A 369 0.81 23.21 1.21
CA PHE A 369 1.59 22.42 0.26
C PHE A 369 0.76 21.35 -0.39
N LEU A 370 1.07 21.06 -1.63
CA LEU A 370 0.41 20.00 -2.35
C LEU A 370 1.28 19.37 -3.40
N TRP A 371 1.16 18.06 -3.43
CA TRP A 371 1.67 17.21 -4.47
C TRP A 371 3.18 17.35 -4.73
N LEU A 372 3.96 16.53 -4.04
CA LEU A 372 5.37 16.38 -4.32
C LEU A 372 5.60 15.28 -5.36
N LYS A 373 6.44 15.55 -6.33
CA LYS A 373 6.88 14.57 -7.32
C LYS A 373 8.40 14.58 -7.40
N ILE A 374 9.01 13.40 -7.25
CA ILE A 374 10.42 13.22 -7.54
C ILE A 374 10.58 12.21 -8.67
N ASN A 375 11.20 12.62 -9.77
CA ASN A 375 11.39 11.82 -10.97
C ASN A 375 12.86 11.72 -11.34
N SER A 376 13.28 10.56 -11.84
CA SER A 376 14.54 10.42 -12.56
C SER A 376 14.51 11.19 -13.90
N LYS A 377 15.59 11.86 -14.27
CA LYS A 377 15.74 12.52 -15.58
C LYS A 377 16.14 11.56 -16.70
N THR A 378 16.67 10.40 -16.37
CA THR A 378 17.17 9.42 -17.34
C THR A 378 16.22 8.24 -17.42
N GLY A 379 15.51 8.12 -18.55
CA GLY A 379 14.70 6.97 -18.91
C GLY A 379 15.53 5.74 -19.27
N SER A 380 16.37 5.25 -18.37
CA SER A 380 16.96 3.92 -18.52
C SER A 380 16.08 2.94 -17.78
N PRO A 381 15.62 1.85 -18.41
CA PRO A 381 14.92 0.80 -17.71
C PRO A 381 15.89 0.19 -16.69
N LEU A 382 15.65 0.46 -15.42
CA LEU A 382 16.37 -0.24 -14.35
C LEU A 382 15.87 -1.69 -14.37
N LYS A 383 16.72 -2.59 -14.84
CA LYS A 383 16.58 -4.01 -14.54
C LYS A 383 16.52 -4.14 -13.03
N SER A 384 15.62 -5.00 -12.52
CA SER A 384 15.49 -5.34 -11.11
C SER A 384 16.84 -5.23 -10.38
N PRO A 385 16.96 -4.44 -9.30
CA PRO A 385 18.22 -4.38 -8.59
C PRO A 385 18.43 -5.73 -7.93
N ILE A 386 19.34 -6.53 -8.51
CA ILE A 386 20.00 -7.62 -7.78
C ILE A 386 20.90 -6.90 -6.79
N MET A 387 20.39 -6.62 -5.61
CA MET A 387 21.18 -6.13 -4.51
C MET A 387 22.08 -7.27 -4.04
N ARG A 388 23.31 -7.33 -4.56
CA ARG A 388 24.36 -8.16 -3.94
C ARG A 388 24.76 -7.43 -2.67
N LEU A 389 24.35 -7.96 -1.54
CA LEU A 389 24.95 -7.66 -0.25
C LEU A 389 26.34 -8.33 -0.22
N PHE A 390 27.37 -7.53 -0.04
CA PHE A 390 28.66 -7.97 0.49
C PHE A 390 28.60 -7.91 2.02
#